data_775f39694daba41994e5ff9e94f291fe
#
_entry.id   775f39694daba41994e5ff9e94f291fe
#
_cell.length_a   1.000
_cell.length_b   1.000
_cell.length_c   1.000
_cell.angle_alpha   90.00
_cell.angle_beta   90.00
_cell.angle_gamma   90.00
#
_symmetry.space_group_name_H-M   'P 1'
#
loop_
_entity.id
_entity.type
_entity.pdbx_description
1 polymer ?
#
loop_
_entity_poly.entity_id
_entity_poly.type
_entity_poly.pdbx_seq_one_letter_code
_entity_poly.pdbx_strand_id
1 'polypeptide(L)'
;MEKSELSSKDRLPVICVPGGVMPAELAYGPLLEALRDDVQPILKDLEVYATESPPPDFGLQLEVEGIRRAADAAGFKSFHLVGYSGGGASSLAFAAKYPERLRSLALIEPAWIGNEDWTAEDVADWAELDRVMALPAEERSRAFAHWQMRPGVEPPALPIPPGPPPAWMAKRPAGLEAFARAFKSYHLDRATLNKFQKPVYYALGSLSRSFYERNASTLAGIFPDIRVEVYEGRSHFDPPHRAEPERFAWALDKLWARGVQTTATSD
;
A
#
# COMPACT_ATOMS: atom_id res chain seq x y z
N MET A 1 5.24 -2.13 37.71
CA MET A 1 3.93 -2.40 37.10
C MET A 1 4.15 -3.54 36.10
N GLU A 2 3.68 -4.74 36.42
CA GLU A 2 3.71 -5.87 35.49
C GLU A 2 2.84 -5.50 34.27
N LYS A 3 3.46 -5.52 33.08
CA LYS A 3 2.71 -5.48 31.82
C LYS A 3 1.89 -6.77 31.76
N SER A 4 0.58 -6.66 31.90
CA SER A 4 -0.35 -7.76 31.67
C SER A 4 -0.07 -8.29 30.26
N GLU A 5 0.37 -9.54 30.13
CA GLU A 5 0.53 -10.21 28.84
C GLU A 5 -0.87 -10.41 28.24
N LEU A 6 -1.22 -9.56 27.29
CA LEU A 6 -2.43 -9.73 26.49
C LEU A 6 -2.37 -11.08 25.78
N SER A 7 -3.43 -11.87 25.88
CA SER A 7 -3.58 -13.10 25.11
C SER A 7 -3.52 -12.77 23.61
N SER A 8 -2.99 -13.68 22.81
CA SER A 8 -2.94 -13.50 21.34
C SER A 8 -4.34 -13.29 20.72
N LYS A 9 -5.41 -13.69 21.43
CA LYS A 9 -6.81 -13.47 21.03
C LYS A 9 -7.30 -12.03 21.26
N ASP A 10 -6.63 -11.29 22.12
CA ASP A 10 -7.01 -9.92 22.49
C ASP A 10 -6.23 -8.87 21.68
N ARG A 11 -5.29 -9.30 20.85
CA ARG A 11 -4.48 -8.43 20.00
C ARG A 11 -5.20 -8.09 18.69
N LEU A 12 -4.98 -6.86 18.22
CA LEU A 12 -5.54 -6.34 16.98
C LEU A 12 -4.73 -6.85 15.78
N PRO A 13 -5.27 -7.75 14.92
CA PRO A 13 -4.52 -8.31 13.80
C PRO A 13 -4.40 -7.29 12.66
N VAL A 14 -3.16 -6.96 12.29
CA VAL A 14 -2.86 -6.01 11.20
C VAL A 14 -1.84 -6.64 10.24
N ILE A 15 -2.04 -6.48 8.93
CA ILE A 15 -1.04 -6.81 7.91
C ILE A 15 -0.63 -5.52 7.20
N CYS A 16 0.68 -5.30 7.11
CA CYS A 16 1.29 -4.16 6.42
C CYS A 16 2.02 -4.64 5.17
N VAL A 17 1.66 -4.09 3.99
CA VAL A 17 2.22 -4.45 2.69
C VAL A 17 2.94 -3.23 2.09
N PRO A 18 4.27 -3.30 1.84
CA PRO A 18 5.09 -2.16 1.46
C PRO A 18 4.91 -1.77 -0.01
N GLY A 19 5.49 -0.64 -0.37
CA GLY A 19 5.68 -0.26 -1.77
C GLY A 19 6.77 -1.07 -2.48
N GLY A 20 6.87 -0.90 -3.80
CA GLY A 20 7.81 -1.63 -4.65
C GLY A 20 9.29 -1.27 -4.44
N VAL A 21 9.62 -0.24 -3.66
CA VAL A 21 11.00 0.28 -3.54
C VAL A 21 11.75 -0.29 -2.34
N MET A 22 11.10 -0.50 -1.21
CA MET A 22 11.73 -0.94 0.04
C MET A 22 11.08 -2.21 0.61
N PRO A 23 11.85 -3.04 1.36
CA PRO A 23 11.28 -4.11 2.17
C PRO A 23 10.32 -3.57 3.25
N ALA A 24 9.40 -4.41 3.70
CA ALA A 24 8.37 -4.04 4.67
C ALA A 24 8.96 -3.54 6.00
N GLU A 25 10.05 -4.14 6.47
CA GLU A 25 10.73 -3.75 7.71
C GLU A 25 11.22 -2.29 7.66
N LEU A 26 11.85 -1.89 6.55
CA LEU A 26 12.33 -0.52 6.37
C LEU A 26 11.18 0.47 6.09
N ALA A 27 10.13 0.00 5.38
CA ALA A 27 9.00 0.85 5.04
C ALA A 27 8.16 1.21 6.27
N TYR A 28 7.96 0.25 7.19
CA TYR A 28 7.04 0.40 8.31
C TYR A 28 7.71 0.53 9.68
N GLY A 29 9.05 0.45 9.77
CA GLY A 29 9.78 0.54 11.04
C GLY A 29 9.30 1.68 11.93
N PRO A 30 9.29 2.95 11.47
CA PRO A 30 8.82 4.08 12.28
C PRO A 30 7.36 3.94 12.73
N LEU A 31 6.47 3.42 11.87
CA LEU A 31 5.09 3.17 12.25
C LEU A 31 4.97 2.14 13.36
N LEU A 32 5.75 1.04 13.29
CA LEU A 32 5.69 -0.02 14.31
C LEU A 32 6.04 0.51 15.70
N GLU A 33 6.97 1.46 15.80
CA GLU A 33 7.35 2.11 17.05
C GLU A 33 6.23 3.01 17.61
N ALA A 34 5.38 3.54 16.74
CA ALA A 34 4.26 4.41 17.10
C ALA A 34 2.94 3.65 17.38
N LEU A 35 2.87 2.37 17.04
CA LEU A 35 1.65 1.57 17.27
C LEU A 35 1.50 1.22 18.76
N ARG A 36 0.24 1.03 19.17
CA ARG A 36 -0.09 0.58 20.52
C ARG A 36 0.38 -0.87 20.76
N ASP A 37 0.62 -1.20 22.03
CA ASP A 37 1.09 -2.53 22.48
C ASP A 37 0.10 -3.68 22.15
N ASP A 38 -1.19 -3.39 21.98
CA ASP A 38 -2.24 -4.36 21.67
C ASP A 38 -2.36 -4.68 20.16
N VAL A 39 -1.63 -3.99 19.31
CA VAL A 39 -1.58 -4.30 17.88
C VAL A 39 -0.66 -5.49 17.62
N GLN A 40 -1.10 -6.41 16.75
CA GLN A 40 -0.30 -7.53 16.26
C GLN A 40 0.01 -7.31 14.77
N PRO A 41 1.08 -6.57 14.44
CA PRO A 41 1.43 -6.30 13.06
C PRO A 41 2.18 -7.47 12.44
N ILE A 42 1.85 -7.78 11.18
CA ILE A 42 2.62 -8.64 10.30
C ILE A 42 3.14 -7.79 9.15
N LEU A 43 4.45 -7.78 8.98
CA LEU A 43 5.10 -7.18 7.83
C LEU A 43 5.16 -8.22 6.71
N LYS A 44 4.44 -7.97 5.62
CA LYS A 44 4.37 -8.86 4.48
C LYS A 44 5.09 -8.24 3.29
N ASP A 45 6.28 -8.76 2.98
CA ASP A 45 6.97 -8.37 1.75
C ASP A 45 6.22 -8.78 0.49
N LEU A 46 6.48 -8.07 -0.60
CA LEU A 46 5.84 -8.32 -1.89
C LEU A 46 6.34 -9.63 -2.52
N GLU A 47 5.43 -10.42 -3.07
CA GLU A 47 5.74 -11.70 -3.76
C GLU A 47 6.64 -11.50 -4.97
N VAL A 48 6.56 -10.34 -5.63
CA VAL A 48 7.42 -9.99 -6.76
C VAL A 48 8.91 -10.06 -6.40
N TYR A 49 9.26 -9.98 -5.12
CA TYR A 49 10.64 -10.02 -4.59
C TYR A 49 10.96 -11.28 -3.80
N ALA A 50 10.06 -12.26 -3.78
CA ALA A 50 10.27 -13.51 -3.04
C ALA A 50 11.47 -14.33 -3.55
N THR A 51 11.81 -14.19 -4.83
CA THR A 51 12.95 -14.83 -5.51
C THR A 51 13.91 -13.79 -6.07
N GLU A 52 15.04 -14.23 -6.66
CA GLU A 52 16.04 -13.32 -7.25
C GLU A 52 15.50 -12.51 -8.42
N SER A 53 14.56 -13.07 -9.16
CA SER A 53 13.83 -12.39 -10.24
C SER A 53 12.34 -12.56 -10.04
N PRO A 54 11.50 -11.63 -10.53
CA PRO A 54 10.07 -11.82 -10.53
C PRO A 54 9.67 -13.15 -11.15
N PRO A 55 8.67 -13.88 -10.59
CA PRO A 55 8.14 -15.07 -11.23
C PRO A 55 7.77 -14.82 -12.69
N PRO A 56 8.04 -15.76 -13.64
CA PRO A 56 7.71 -15.56 -15.05
C PRO A 56 6.25 -15.25 -15.33
N ASP A 57 5.36 -15.80 -14.50
CA ASP A 57 3.89 -15.63 -14.52
C ASP A 57 3.41 -14.58 -13.50
N PHE A 58 4.31 -13.68 -13.06
CA PHE A 58 3.93 -12.67 -12.07
C PHE A 58 2.74 -11.84 -12.53
N GLY A 59 1.74 -11.82 -11.68
CA GLY A 59 0.57 -10.98 -11.80
C GLY A 59 0.05 -10.60 -10.41
N LEU A 60 -0.85 -9.63 -10.34
CA LEU A 60 -1.33 -9.10 -9.06
C LEU A 60 -2.04 -10.15 -8.20
N GLN A 61 -2.56 -11.21 -8.81
CA GLN A 61 -3.13 -12.35 -8.10
C GLN A 61 -2.13 -13.05 -7.16
N LEU A 62 -0.82 -13.06 -7.49
CA LEU A 62 0.20 -13.64 -6.61
C LEU A 62 0.35 -12.83 -5.32
N GLU A 63 0.31 -11.50 -5.41
CA GLU A 63 0.31 -10.61 -4.24
C GLU A 63 -0.94 -10.83 -3.38
N VAL A 64 -2.11 -10.91 -4.00
CA VAL A 64 -3.38 -11.18 -3.30
C VAL A 64 -3.32 -12.50 -2.54
N GLU A 65 -2.86 -13.58 -3.18
CA GLU A 65 -2.69 -14.88 -2.52
C GLU A 65 -1.58 -14.87 -1.47
N GLY A 66 -0.54 -14.06 -1.66
CA GLY A 66 0.51 -13.84 -0.67
C GLY A 66 -0.02 -13.21 0.63
N ILE A 67 -0.88 -12.19 0.52
CA ILE A 67 -1.56 -11.59 1.67
C ILE A 67 -2.44 -12.63 2.37
N ARG A 68 -3.22 -13.41 1.62
CA ARG A 68 -4.06 -14.47 2.18
C ARG A 68 -3.22 -15.51 2.94
N ARG A 69 -2.13 -16.01 2.35
CA ARG A 69 -1.22 -16.97 3.01
C ARG A 69 -0.61 -16.42 4.29
N ALA A 70 -0.20 -15.14 4.30
CA ALA A 70 0.33 -14.50 5.50
C ALA A 70 -0.71 -14.43 6.63
N ALA A 71 -1.96 -14.07 6.30
CA ALA A 71 -3.06 -14.06 7.25
C ALA A 71 -3.36 -15.47 7.81
N ASP A 72 -3.41 -16.47 6.93
CA ASP A 72 -3.70 -17.87 7.33
C ASP A 72 -2.58 -18.44 8.21
N ALA A 73 -1.32 -18.19 7.88
CA ALA A 73 -0.17 -18.63 8.69
C ALA A 73 -0.16 -18.00 10.09
N ALA A 74 -0.68 -16.77 10.22
CA ALA A 74 -0.84 -16.08 11.50
C ALA A 74 -2.13 -16.47 12.26
N GLY A 75 -3.00 -17.27 11.67
CA GLY A 75 -4.30 -17.64 12.24
C GLY A 75 -5.33 -16.50 12.19
N PHE A 76 -5.11 -15.46 11.37
CA PHE A 76 -6.03 -14.34 11.24
C PHE A 76 -7.23 -14.73 10.36
N LYS A 77 -8.39 -14.92 10.96
CA LYS A 77 -9.65 -15.11 10.22
C LYS A 77 -10.09 -13.82 9.52
N SER A 78 -9.99 -12.70 10.23
CA SER A 78 -10.19 -11.35 9.69
C SER A 78 -9.17 -10.39 10.30
N PHE A 79 -8.77 -9.36 9.56
CA PHE A 79 -7.69 -8.45 9.94
C PHE A 79 -7.86 -7.06 9.34
N HIS A 80 -7.05 -6.11 9.82
CA HIS A 80 -6.90 -4.78 9.23
C HIS A 80 -5.74 -4.82 8.22
N LEU A 81 -5.94 -4.26 7.04
CA LEU A 81 -4.94 -4.27 5.98
C LEU A 81 -4.45 -2.85 5.71
N VAL A 82 -3.14 -2.67 5.72
CA VAL A 82 -2.45 -1.41 5.42
C VAL A 82 -1.55 -1.64 4.22
N GLY A 83 -1.77 -0.90 3.13
CA GLY A 83 -0.98 -1.03 1.92
C GLY A 83 -0.45 0.30 1.41
N TYR A 84 0.83 0.33 1.04
CA TYR A 84 1.50 1.49 0.46
C TYR A 84 1.90 1.23 -0.99
N SER A 85 1.63 2.18 -1.90
CA SER A 85 2.09 2.14 -3.30
C SER A 85 1.71 0.83 -4.02
N GLY A 86 2.67 0.02 -4.45
CA GLY A 86 2.43 -1.32 -5.03
C GLY A 86 1.68 -2.25 -4.06
N GLY A 87 2.02 -2.21 -2.77
CA GLY A 87 1.27 -2.91 -1.73
C GLY A 87 -0.14 -2.35 -1.53
N GLY A 88 -0.34 -1.04 -1.77
CA GLY A 88 -1.66 -0.42 -1.79
C GLY A 88 -2.54 -0.96 -2.92
N ALA A 89 -1.99 -1.10 -4.13
CA ALA A 89 -2.66 -1.72 -5.26
C ALA A 89 -3.01 -3.20 -4.98
N SER A 90 -2.06 -3.94 -4.40
CA SER A 90 -2.26 -5.34 -3.98
C SER A 90 -3.34 -5.47 -2.91
N SER A 91 -3.39 -4.53 -1.96
CA SER A 91 -4.39 -4.47 -0.89
C SER A 91 -5.79 -4.15 -1.43
N LEU A 92 -5.89 -3.28 -2.43
CA LEU A 92 -7.15 -2.98 -3.11
C LEU A 92 -7.66 -4.21 -3.88
N ALA A 93 -6.79 -4.90 -4.61
CA ALA A 93 -7.13 -6.15 -5.28
C ALA A 93 -7.53 -7.25 -4.29
N PHE A 94 -6.89 -7.31 -3.11
CA PHE A 94 -7.29 -8.21 -2.02
C PHE A 94 -8.69 -7.89 -1.50
N ALA A 95 -9.02 -6.61 -1.29
CA ALA A 95 -10.34 -6.18 -0.83
C ALA A 95 -11.44 -6.53 -1.85
N ALA A 96 -11.15 -6.48 -3.15
CA ALA A 96 -12.08 -6.92 -4.19
C ALA A 96 -12.29 -8.43 -4.20
N LYS A 97 -11.27 -9.24 -3.86
CA LYS A 97 -11.34 -10.71 -3.94
C LYS A 97 -11.81 -11.37 -2.63
N TYR A 98 -11.41 -10.81 -1.47
CA TYR A 98 -11.64 -11.38 -0.14
C TYR A 98 -12.18 -10.30 0.84
N PRO A 99 -13.28 -9.59 0.50
CA PRO A 99 -13.81 -8.49 1.32
C PRO A 99 -14.18 -8.94 2.75
N GLU A 100 -14.62 -10.18 2.93
CA GLU A 100 -15.01 -10.76 4.21
C GLU A 100 -13.83 -10.95 5.18
N ARG A 101 -12.60 -11.05 4.63
CA ARG A 101 -11.37 -11.19 5.43
C ARG A 101 -10.93 -9.86 6.06
N LEU A 102 -11.47 -8.74 5.61
CA LEU A 102 -11.06 -7.42 6.09
C LEU A 102 -12.01 -6.87 7.16
N ARG A 103 -11.42 -6.26 8.19
CA ARG A 103 -12.11 -5.41 9.17
C ARG A 103 -12.05 -3.95 8.74
N SER A 104 -10.97 -3.53 8.11
CA SER A 104 -10.78 -2.21 7.49
C SER A 104 -9.66 -2.24 6.47
N LEU A 105 -9.57 -1.20 5.64
CA LEU A 105 -8.53 -1.03 4.64
C LEU A 105 -7.91 0.36 4.78
N ALA A 106 -6.57 0.44 4.92
CA ALA A 106 -5.81 1.68 4.82
C ALA A 106 -4.95 1.65 3.55
N LEU A 107 -5.10 2.65 2.70
CA LEU A 107 -4.39 2.83 1.46
C LEU A 107 -3.52 4.07 1.53
N ILE A 108 -2.23 3.92 1.29
CA ILE A 108 -1.29 5.01 1.21
C ILE A 108 -0.84 5.11 -0.23
N GLU A 109 -1.38 6.08 -0.96
CA GLU A 109 -1.02 6.33 -2.36
C GLU A 109 -0.89 5.04 -3.20
N PRO A 110 -1.97 4.24 -3.35
CA PRO A 110 -1.91 3.02 -4.13
C PRO A 110 -1.45 3.32 -5.57
N ALA A 111 -0.48 2.55 -6.06
CA ALA A 111 0.13 2.76 -7.37
C ALA A 111 -0.82 2.49 -8.55
N TRP A 112 -1.97 1.87 -8.29
CA TRP A 112 -2.97 1.51 -9.28
C TRP A 112 -4.31 1.23 -8.58
N ILE A 113 -5.42 1.57 -9.26
CA ILE A 113 -6.79 1.41 -8.75
C ILE A 113 -7.75 0.82 -9.79
N GLY A 114 -7.24 0.16 -10.80
CA GLY A 114 -8.00 -0.42 -11.91
C GLY A 114 -7.73 0.28 -13.25
N ASN A 115 -8.29 -0.30 -14.31
CA ASN A 115 -8.06 0.14 -15.70
C ASN A 115 -9.35 0.69 -16.35
N GLU A 116 -10.38 0.96 -15.53
CA GLU A 116 -11.67 1.46 -15.99
C GLU A 116 -11.78 2.98 -15.74
N ASP A 117 -12.57 3.65 -16.58
CA ASP A 117 -12.93 5.07 -16.46
C ASP A 117 -11.72 6.03 -16.40
N TRP A 118 -10.65 5.70 -17.09
CA TRP A 118 -9.47 6.56 -17.16
C TRP A 118 -9.80 7.88 -17.83
N THR A 119 -9.43 8.95 -17.17
CA THR A 119 -9.45 10.30 -17.76
C THR A 119 -8.32 10.44 -18.80
N ALA A 120 -8.36 11.49 -19.61
CA ALA A 120 -7.27 11.81 -20.51
C ALA A 120 -5.93 12.03 -19.77
N GLU A 121 -5.99 12.56 -18.56
CA GLU A 121 -4.83 12.76 -17.68
C GLU A 121 -4.26 11.42 -17.18
N ASP A 122 -5.13 10.47 -16.81
CA ASP A 122 -4.68 9.14 -16.40
C ASP A 122 -4.00 8.40 -17.55
N VAL A 123 -4.56 8.49 -18.75
CA VAL A 123 -3.92 7.93 -19.96
C VAL A 123 -2.55 8.58 -20.21
N ALA A 124 -2.44 9.90 -20.05
CA ALA A 124 -1.17 10.62 -20.20
C ALA A 124 -0.14 10.22 -19.14
N ASP A 125 -0.56 10.06 -17.87
CA ASP A 125 0.29 9.64 -16.76
C ASP A 125 0.83 8.22 -16.99
N TRP A 126 -0.02 7.28 -17.42
CA TRP A 126 0.41 5.92 -17.74
C TRP A 126 1.33 5.87 -18.95
N ALA A 127 1.08 6.67 -19.98
CA ALA A 127 1.97 6.77 -21.14
C ALA A 127 3.34 7.37 -20.77
N GLU A 128 3.38 8.31 -19.82
CA GLU A 128 4.63 8.85 -19.29
C GLU A 128 5.37 7.79 -18.46
N LEU A 129 4.66 7.05 -17.58
CA LEU A 129 5.25 5.96 -16.82
C LEU A 129 5.86 4.89 -17.74
N ASP A 130 5.19 4.54 -18.83
CA ASP A 130 5.74 3.61 -19.83
C ASP A 130 7.06 4.08 -20.42
N ARG A 131 7.15 5.38 -20.74
CA ARG A 131 8.41 5.99 -21.22
C ARG A 131 9.51 5.93 -20.16
N VAL A 132 9.16 6.19 -18.89
CA VAL A 132 10.11 6.07 -17.78
C VAL A 132 10.57 4.62 -17.61
N MET A 133 9.66 3.65 -17.70
CA MET A 133 10.01 2.23 -17.56
C MET A 133 10.87 1.72 -18.73
N ALA A 134 10.81 2.33 -19.90
CA ALA A 134 11.62 2.00 -21.07
C ALA A 134 13.05 2.60 -21.04
N LEU A 135 13.36 3.48 -20.08
CA LEU A 135 14.69 4.07 -19.92
C LEU A 135 15.74 3.01 -19.53
N PRO A 136 17.04 3.24 -19.85
CA PRO A 136 18.15 2.47 -19.32
C PRO A 136 18.10 2.41 -17.77
N ALA A 137 18.57 1.31 -17.19
CA ALA A 137 18.44 1.04 -15.76
C ALA A 137 19.04 2.14 -14.86
N GLU A 138 20.15 2.75 -15.32
CA GLU A 138 20.86 3.85 -14.62
C GLU A 138 20.04 5.15 -14.57
N GLU A 139 19.19 5.39 -15.57
CA GLU A 139 18.35 6.60 -15.63
C GLU A 139 16.96 6.36 -15.03
N ARG A 140 16.45 5.14 -15.16
CA ARG A 140 15.09 4.75 -14.81
C ARG A 140 14.74 5.05 -13.34
N SER A 141 15.62 4.71 -12.40
CA SER A 141 15.35 4.88 -10.97
C SER A 141 15.12 6.34 -10.60
N ARG A 142 15.96 7.25 -11.16
CA ARG A 142 15.81 8.69 -10.94
C ARG A 142 14.55 9.23 -11.62
N ALA A 143 14.33 8.86 -12.88
CA ALA A 143 13.14 9.30 -13.62
C ALA A 143 11.84 8.80 -12.97
N PHE A 144 11.83 7.55 -12.46
CA PHE A 144 10.70 7.01 -11.71
C PHE A 144 10.46 7.78 -10.41
N ALA A 145 11.52 8.15 -9.69
CA ALA A 145 11.37 8.94 -8.49
C ALA A 145 10.77 10.33 -8.78
N HIS A 146 11.24 11.02 -9.81
CA HIS A 146 10.66 12.29 -10.24
C HIS A 146 9.22 12.15 -10.73
N TRP A 147 8.89 11.05 -11.45
CA TRP A 147 7.54 10.79 -11.92
C TRP A 147 6.52 10.70 -10.77
N GLN A 148 6.92 10.25 -9.61
CA GLN A 148 6.05 10.15 -8.41
C GLN A 148 5.74 11.49 -7.76
N MET A 149 6.43 12.56 -8.15
CA MET A 149 6.35 13.87 -7.52
C MET A 149 5.50 14.86 -8.34
N ARG A 150 5.02 15.90 -7.69
CA ARG A 150 4.49 17.08 -8.41
C ARG A 150 5.59 17.70 -9.26
N PRO A 151 5.24 18.32 -10.40
CA PRO A 151 6.22 19.04 -11.21
C PRO A 151 7.01 20.06 -10.40
N GLY A 152 8.33 20.02 -10.53
CA GLY A 152 9.25 20.94 -9.82
C GLY A 152 9.58 20.54 -8.37
N VAL A 153 9.08 19.43 -7.88
CA VAL A 153 9.43 18.89 -6.57
C VAL A 153 10.53 17.83 -6.72
N GLU A 154 11.63 18.01 -6.00
CA GLU A 154 12.71 17.02 -5.96
C GLU A 154 12.32 15.86 -5.03
N PRO A 155 12.49 14.60 -5.46
CA PRO A 155 12.26 13.46 -4.58
C PRO A 155 13.28 13.45 -3.43
N PRO A 156 12.84 13.16 -2.20
CA PRO A 156 13.75 13.04 -1.07
C PRO A 156 14.68 11.83 -1.25
N ALA A 157 15.86 11.90 -0.61
CA ALA A 157 16.76 10.76 -0.58
C ALA A 157 16.10 9.56 0.13
N LEU A 158 16.28 8.37 -0.42
CA LEU A 158 15.85 7.15 0.27
C LEU A 158 16.66 6.97 1.55
N PRO A 159 16.06 6.48 2.65
CA PRO A 159 16.75 6.23 3.92
C PRO A 159 17.58 4.94 3.84
N ILE A 160 18.61 4.98 3.01
CA ILE A 160 19.52 3.86 2.82
C ILE A 160 20.78 4.14 3.67
N PRO A 161 21.21 3.20 4.52
CA PRO A 161 22.43 3.35 5.28
C PRO A 161 23.64 3.62 4.35
N PRO A 162 24.63 4.41 4.80
CA PRO A 162 25.84 4.61 4.01
C PRO A 162 26.59 3.28 3.83
N GLY A 163 27.12 3.06 2.62
CA GLY A 163 27.85 1.83 2.27
C GLY A 163 27.49 1.30 0.90
N PRO A 164 27.87 0.05 0.57
CA PRO A 164 27.47 -0.58 -0.67
C PRO A 164 25.94 -0.77 -0.71
N PRO A 165 25.31 -0.69 -1.90
CA PRO A 165 23.87 -0.87 -2.02
C PRO A 165 23.42 -2.21 -1.41
N PRO A 166 22.39 -2.22 -0.57
CA PRO A 166 21.87 -3.46 0.01
C PRO A 166 21.42 -4.44 -1.11
N ALA A 167 21.62 -5.74 -0.89
CA ALA A 167 21.30 -6.77 -1.89
C ALA A 167 19.86 -6.71 -2.40
N TRP A 168 18.91 -6.33 -1.54
CA TRP A 168 17.50 -6.20 -1.94
C TRP A 168 17.28 -5.13 -3.03
N MET A 169 18.15 -4.12 -3.17
CA MET A 169 18.01 -3.07 -4.18
C MET A 169 18.16 -3.60 -5.60
N ALA A 170 19.02 -4.61 -5.80
CA ALA A 170 19.26 -5.19 -7.12
C ALA A 170 18.00 -5.76 -7.78
N LYS A 171 17.03 -6.21 -6.97
CA LYS A 171 15.77 -6.79 -7.44
C LYS A 171 14.73 -5.75 -7.88
N ARG A 172 14.87 -4.48 -7.42
CA ARG A 172 13.81 -3.46 -7.55
C ARG A 172 13.48 -3.08 -9.00
N PRO A 173 14.44 -2.86 -9.91
CA PRO A 173 14.11 -2.50 -11.30
C PRO A 173 13.24 -3.53 -12.01
N ALA A 174 13.58 -4.82 -11.87
CA ALA A 174 12.82 -5.91 -12.48
C ALA A 174 11.43 -6.07 -11.84
N GLY A 175 11.32 -5.89 -10.51
CA GLY A 175 10.05 -5.96 -9.80
C GLY A 175 9.10 -4.82 -10.16
N LEU A 176 9.60 -3.59 -10.27
CA LEU A 176 8.80 -2.44 -10.70
C LEU A 176 8.25 -2.63 -12.13
N GLU A 177 9.08 -3.17 -13.04
CA GLU A 177 8.66 -3.50 -14.38
C GLU A 177 7.60 -4.61 -14.41
N ALA A 178 7.76 -5.64 -13.58
CA ALA A 178 6.75 -6.70 -13.43
C ALA A 178 5.42 -6.16 -12.91
N PHE A 179 5.43 -5.25 -11.92
CA PHE A 179 4.23 -4.57 -11.45
C PHE A 179 3.55 -3.74 -12.53
N ALA A 180 4.31 -2.94 -13.29
CA ALA A 180 3.75 -2.13 -14.38
C ALA A 180 3.00 -2.99 -15.41
N ARG A 181 3.55 -4.18 -15.75
CA ARG A 181 2.86 -5.16 -16.61
C ARG A 181 1.62 -5.76 -15.94
N ALA A 182 1.74 -6.14 -14.65
CA ALA A 182 0.64 -6.77 -13.90
C ALA A 182 -0.56 -5.83 -13.76
N PHE A 183 -0.35 -4.54 -13.50
CA PHE A 183 -1.42 -3.55 -13.40
C PHE A 183 -2.22 -3.43 -14.70
N LYS A 184 -1.57 -3.48 -15.85
CA LYS A 184 -2.23 -3.39 -17.16
C LYS A 184 -3.10 -4.60 -17.50
N SER A 185 -2.74 -5.77 -16.98
CA SER A 185 -3.41 -7.04 -17.29
C SER A 185 -4.42 -7.47 -16.26
N TYR A 186 -4.39 -6.89 -15.05
CA TYR A 186 -5.29 -7.31 -13.98
C TYR A 186 -6.65 -6.63 -14.09
N HIS A 187 -7.72 -7.42 -13.97
CA HIS A 187 -9.09 -6.91 -13.87
C HIS A 187 -9.47 -6.73 -12.40
N LEU A 188 -9.73 -5.49 -12.00
CA LEU A 188 -10.22 -5.15 -10.66
C LEU A 188 -11.76 -5.17 -10.66
N ASP A 189 -12.34 -6.04 -9.85
CA ASP A 189 -13.80 -6.08 -9.70
C ASP A 189 -14.31 -4.90 -8.86
N ARG A 190 -14.60 -3.78 -9.51
CA ARG A 190 -15.17 -2.59 -8.88
C ARG A 190 -16.57 -2.82 -8.33
N ALA A 191 -17.35 -3.73 -8.91
CA ALA A 191 -18.68 -4.04 -8.42
C ALA A 191 -18.63 -4.67 -7.02
N THR A 192 -17.61 -5.47 -6.73
CA THR A 192 -17.35 -5.99 -5.38
C THR A 192 -16.86 -4.88 -4.45
N LEU A 193 -15.98 -3.98 -4.91
CA LEU A 193 -15.53 -2.84 -4.09
C LEU A 193 -16.68 -1.90 -3.71
N ASN A 194 -17.64 -1.65 -4.59
CA ASN A 194 -18.85 -0.86 -4.30
C ASN A 194 -19.68 -1.46 -3.15
N LYS A 195 -19.59 -2.77 -2.94
CA LYS A 195 -20.29 -3.50 -1.86
C LYS A 195 -19.43 -3.61 -0.59
N PHE A 196 -18.21 -3.11 -0.59
CA PHE A 196 -17.32 -3.17 0.55
C PHE A 196 -17.77 -2.17 1.62
N GLN A 197 -18.44 -2.67 2.66
CA GLN A 197 -19.06 -1.86 3.72
C GLN A 197 -18.12 -1.60 4.91
N LYS A 198 -16.87 -2.04 4.84
CA LYS A 198 -15.91 -1.82 5.92
C LYS A 198 -15.25 -0.45 5.75
N PRO A 199 -14.83 0.20 6.86
CA PRO A 199 -14.20 1.51 6.77
C PRO A 199 -12.89 1.48 5.99
N VAL A 200 -12.70 2.51 5.16
CA VAL A 200 -11.49 2.74 4.38
C VAL A 200 -10.85 4.05 4.80
N TYR A 201 -9.53 4.08 4.80
CA TYR A 201 -8.71 5.27 5.00
C TYR A 201 -7.74 5.41 3.84
N TYR A 202 -7.67 6.59 3.25
CA TYR A 202 -6.74 6.92 2.19
C TYR A 202 -5.85 8.09 2.62
N ALA A 203 -4.54 7.90 2.61
CA ALA A 203 -3.55 8.90 2.94
C ALA A 203 -2.72 9.26 1.71
N LEU A 204 -2.47 10.56 1.49
CA LEU A 204 -1.60 11.06 0.44
C LEU A 204 -0.80 12.26 0.88
N GLY A 205 0.37 12.47 0.27
CA GLY A 205 1.20 13.65 0.47
C GLY A 205 0.84 14.79 -0.50
N SER A 206 0.86 16.04 -0.03
CA SER A 206 0.55 17.20 -0.88
C SER A 206 1.60 17.48 -1.96
N LEU A 207 2.80 16.87 -1.85
CA LEU A 207 3.88 16.97 -2.84
C LEU A 207 3.94 15.78 -3.80
N SER A 208 3.09 14.77 -3.62
CA SER A 208 2.97 13.65 -4.54
C SER A 208 2.29 14.07 -5.84
N ARG A 209 2.54 13.33 -6.92
CA ARG A 209 1.90 13.56 -8.22
C ARG A 209 0.36 13.63 -8.08
N SER A 210 -0.30 14.49 -8.83
CA SER A 210 -1.77 14.67 -8.85
C SER A 210 -2.55 13.39 -9.20
N PHE A 211 -1.91 12.42 -9.81
CA PHE A 211 -2.41 11.07 -10.00
C PHE A 211 -3.00 10.46 -8.70
N TYR A 212 -2.35 10.66 -7.55
CA TYR A 212 -2.82 10.12 -6.27
C TYR A 212 -4.05 10.84 -5.72
N GLU A 213 -4.23 12.13 -6.03
CA GLU A 213 -5.45 12.87 -5.70
C GLU A 213 -6.63 12.39 -6.55
N ARG A 214 -6.39 12.13 -7.85
CA ARG A 214 -7.43 11.57 -8.73
C ARG A 214 -7.82 10.16 -8.28
N ASN A 215 -6.84 9.33 -7.90
CA ASN A 215 -7.11 8.01 -7.32
C ASN A 215 -7.98 8.11 -6.05
N ALA A 216 -7.67 9.05 -5.14
CA ALA A 216 -8.48 9.28 -3.95
C ALA A 216 -9.92 9.67 -4.30
N SER A 217 -10.09 10.59 -5.27
CA SER A 217 -11.41 11.02 -5.73
C SER A 217 -12.22 9.89 -6.36
N THR A 218 -11.58 9.06 -7.18
CA THR A 218 -12.22 7.88 -7.80
C THR A 218 -12.65 6.87 -6.73
N LEU A 219 -11.78 6.56 -5.78
CA LEU A 219 -12.09 5.62 -4.69
C LEU A 219 -13.16 6.18 -3.73
N ALA A 220 -13.23 7.50 -3.56
CA ALA A 220 -14.31 8.14 -2.79
C ALA A 220 -15.69 7.96 -3.45
N GLY A 221 -15.73 7.80 -4.77
CA GLY A 221 -16.96 7.43 -5.48
C GLY A 221 -17.32 5.94 -5.40
N ILE A 222 -16.36 5.09 -5.00
CA ILE A 222 -16.53 3.63 -4.94
C ILE A 222 -16.87 3.16 -3.51
N PHE A 223 -16.10 3.61 -2.51
CA PHE A 223 -16.27 3.16 -1.14
C PHE A 223 -17.27 4.02 -0.37
N PRO A 224 -18.33 3.43 0.24
CA PRO A 224 -19.34 4.19 0.97
C PRO A 224 -18.82 4.79 2.29
N ASP A 225 -17.81 4.21 2.92
CA ASP A 225 -17.19 4.70 4.15
C ASP A 225 -15.68 4.89 3.97
N ILE A 226 -15.28 5.89 3.20
CA ILE A 226 -13.88 6.27 3.01
C ILE A 226 -13.59 7.63 3.66
N ARG A 227 -12.42 7.74 4.27
CA ARG A 227 -11.84 9.02 4.71
C ARG A 227 -10.53 9.26 3.99
N VAL A 228 -10.41 10.43 3.38
CA VAL A 228 -9.19 10.87 2.68
C VAL A 228 -8.51 11.94 3.54
N GLU A 229 -7.21 11.78 3.76
CA GLU A 229 -6.38 12.74 4.49
C GLU A 229 -5.15 13.12 3.66
N VAL A 230 -4.93 14.44 3.54
CA VAL A 230 -3.74 15.01 2.90
C VAL A 230 -2.71 15.35 3.96
N TYR A 231 -1.48 14.89 3.77
CA TYR A 231 -0.33 15.18 4.62
C TYR A 231 0.50 16.28 3.97
N GLU A 232 0.41 17.46 4.52
CA GLU A 232 1.08 18.65 3.98
C GLU A 232 2.60 18.52 4.02
N GLY A 233 3.25 18.84 2.90
CA GLY A 233 4.69 18.75 2.76
C GLY A 233 5.24 17.34 2.63
N ARG A 234 4.38 16.32 2.57
CA ARG A 234 4.77 14.91 2.37
C ARG A 234 4.64 14.52 0.91
N SER A 235 5.35 13.47 0.54
CA SER A 235 5.40 12.96 -0.82
C SER A 235 5.40 11.43 -0.87
N HIS A 236 5.30 10.89 -2.08
CA HIS A 236 5.33 9.45 -2.29
C HIS A 236 6.56 8.76 -1.68
N PHE A 237 7.74 9.41 -1.71
CA PHE A 237 8.97 8.85 -1.12
C PHE A 237 9.24 9.30 0.32
N ASP A 238 8.42 10.20 0.85
CA ASP A 238 8.38 10.59 2.26
C ASP A 238 6.94 10.39 2.80
N PRO A 239 6.41 9.14 2.75
CA PRO A 239 5.01 8.86 3.01
C PRO A 239 4.64 9.01 4.48
N PRO A 240 3.36 9.31 4.78
CA PRO A 240 2.88 9.59 6.15
C PRO A 240 3.27 8.57 7.20
N HIS A 241 3.19 7.29 6.89
CA HIS A 241 3.52 6.19 7.83
C HIS A 241 4.99 6.13 8.26
N ARG A 242 5.85 6.88 7.56
CA ARG A 242 7.28 7.02 7.90
C ARG A 242 7.62 8.38 8.44
N ALA A 243 7.07 9.43 7.82
CA ALA A 243 7.44 10.81 8.11
C ALA A 243 6.67 11.40 9.31
N GLU A 244 5.45 10.93 9.54
CA GLU A 244 4.56 11.35 10.64
C GLU A 244 3.92 10.11 11.29
N PRO A 245 4.73 9.15 11.80
CA PRO A 245 4.24 7.85 12.24
C PRO A 245 3.22 7.93 13.36
N GLU A 246 3.35 8.84 14.33
CA GLU A 246 2.41 9.02 15.44
C GLU A 246 1.06 9.53 14.95
N ARG A 247 1.05 10.51 14.04
CA ARG A 247 -0.18 11.01 13.42
C ARG A 247 -0.86 9.92 12.59
N PHE A 248 -0.07 9.16 11.84
CA PHE A 248 -0.60 8.08 11.02
C PHE A 248 -1.14 6.93 11.89
N ALA A 249 -0.44 6.54 12.97
CA ALA A 249 -0.90 5.55 13.94
C ALA A 249 -2.23 5.99 14.59
N TRP A 250 -2.37 7.25 14.97
CA TRP A 250 -3.62 7.79 15.48
C TRP A 250 -4.75 7.72 14.43
N ALA A 251 -4.48 7.98 13.16
CA ALA A 251 -5.48 7.84 12.10
C ALA A 251 -5.90 6.37 11.91
N LEU A 252 -4.95 5.43 12.02
CA LEU A 252 -5.25 3.98 12.01
C LEU A 252 -6.11 3.57 13.20
N ASP A 253 -5.85 4.08 14.41
CA ASP A 253 -6.70 3.81 15.58
C ASP A 253 -8.15 4.23 15.36
N LYS A 254 -8.36 5.39 14.74
CA LYS A 254 -9.70 5.86 14.36
C LYS A 254 -10.37 4.96 13.31
N LEU A 255 -9.57 4.48 12.34
CA LEU A 255 -10.03 3.54 11.33
C LEU A 255 -10.45 2.21 11.97
N TRP A 256 -9.60 1.65 12.82
CA TRP A 256 -9.81 0.35 13.44
C TRP A 256 -11.00 0.35 14.42
N ALA A 257 -11.19 1.43 15.17
CA ALA A 257 -12.35 1.59 16.05
C ALA A 257 -13.68 1.53 15.28
N ARG A 258 -13.74 2.08 14.05
CA ARG A 258 -14.91 1.96 13.19
C ARG A 258 -15.11 0.53 12.69
N GLY A 259 -14.02 -0.19 12.37
CA GLY A 259 -14.06 -1.57 11.89
C GLY A 259 -14.60 -2.57 12.92
N VAL A 260 -14.42 -2.31 14.22
CA VAL A 260 -14.96 -3.14 15.29
C VAL A 260 -16.48 -2.96 15.44
N GLN A 261 -16.99 -1.73 15.29
CA GLN A 261 -18.42 -1.44 15.41
C GLN A 261 -19.27 -2.11 14.34
N THR A 262 -18.73 -2.25 13.13
CA THR A 262 -19.44 -2.86 11.99
C THR A 262 -19.61 -4.39 12.14
N THR A 263 -18.74 -5.06 12.90
CA THR A 263 -18.86 -6.50 13.17
C THR A 263 -19.87 -6.83 14.28
N ALA A 264 -20.09 -5.90 15.23
CA ALA A 264 -21.01 -6.10 16.36
C ALA A 264 -22.50 -5.92 15.98
N THR A 265 -22.81 -5.32 14.84
CA THR A 265 -24.18 -5.13 14.34
C THR A 265 -24.66 -6.20 13.35
N SER A 266 -23.81 -7.18 13.04
CA SER A 266 -24.09 -8.25 12.05
C SER A 266 -24.33 -9.63 12.69
N ASP A 267 -24.32 -9.73 14.02
CA ASP A 267 -24.72 -10.87 14.83
C ASP A 267 -26.11 -10.61 15.46
#